data_05e11f50aeec6139b0cb45b6ff0c5da2
#
_entry.id   05e11f50aeec6139b0cb45b6ff0c5da2
#
_cell.length_a   1.000
_cell.length_b   1.000
_cell.length_c   1.000
_cell.angle_alpha   90.00
_cell.angle_beta   90.00
_cell.angle_gamma   90.00
#
_symmetry.space_group_name_H-M   'P 1'
#
loop_
_entity.id
_entity.type
_entity.pdbx_description
1 polymer ?
#
loop_
_entity_poly.entity_id
_entity_poly.type
_entity_poly.pdbx_seq_one_letter_code
_entity_poly.pdbx_strand_id
1 'polypeptide(L)'
;MKIKLLVLLFIMPVIMSFAASAHEKEQHEKGMFSGLDTPAAKIVIAFHHALNTGDNITAKSLLADDVTIYEGGGVERSADEYAQHHMNSDMEYLSSVTNKALEHQVKVLGNTAISASRFLVNGMFKGEERDYQSMETIVLINTEGEWKIKHIHWSN
;
A
#
# COMPACT_ATOMS: atom_id res chain seq x y z
N MET A 1 77.76 -8.50 -11.79
CA MET A 1 76.76 -7.47 -12.00
C MET A 1 75.41 -8.12 -11.74
N LYS A 2 74.77 -7.89 -10.54
CA LYS A 2 73.56 -8.55 -10.14
C LYS A 2 72.35 -7.55 -10.34
N ILE A 3 71.45 -7.87 -11.29
CA ILE A 3 70.33 -7.09 -11.57
C ILE A 3 69.21 -7.48 -10.54
N LYS A 4 68.83 -6.56 -9.68
CA LYS A 4 67.69 -6.73 -8.77
C LYS A 4 66.38 -6.38 -9.53
N LEU A 5 65.57 -7.39 -9.75
CA LEU A 5 64.22 -7.22 -10.31
C LEU A 5 63.28 -6.70 -9.22
N LEU A 6 62.81 -5.45 -9.35
CA LEU A 6 61.84 -4.83 -8.44
C LEU A 6 60.42 -5.20 -8.92
N VAL A 7 59.79 -6.10 -8.21
CA VAL A 7 58.38 -6.44 -8.46
C VAL A 7 57.50 -5.37 -7.78
N LEU A 8 56.91 -4.50 -8.56
CA LEU A 8 55.94 -3.51 -8.09
C LEU A 8 54.54 -4.19 -7.98
N LEU A 9 54.14 -4.50 -6.75
CA LEU A 9 52.81 -5.06 -6.47
C LEU A 9 51.80 -3.94 -6.57
N PHE A 10 50.97 -3.94 -7.62
CA PHE A 10 49.85 -2.99 -7.80
C PHE A 10 48.67 -3.49 -6.97
N ILE A 11 48.50 -2.96 -5.77
CA ILE A 11 47.32 -3.19 -4.97
C ILE A 11 46.25 -2.23 -5.49
N MET A 12 45.32 -2.74 -6.30
CA MET A 12 44.14 -2.01 -6.75
C MET A 12 43.07 -2.04 -5.63
N PRO A 13 42.58 -0.90 -5.12
CA PRO A 13 41.55 -0.93 -4.08
C PRO A 13 40.20 -1.36 -4.66
N VAL A 14 39.72 -2.52 -4.25
CA VAL A 14 38.33 -2.95 -4.44
C VAL A 14 37.47 -2.20 -3.43
N ILE A 15 37.12 -0.95 -3.70
CA ILE A 15 36.19 -0.15 -2.88
C ILE A 15 35.16 0.52 -3.79
N MET A 16 34.40 -0.25 -4.56
CA MET A 16 33.33 0.37 -5.35
C MET A 16 32.01 -0.43 -5.44
N SER A 17 31.86 -1.56 -4.76
CA SER A 17 30.66 -2.40 -4.94
C SER A 17 29.58 -2.21 -3.87
N PHE A 18 29.88 -1.65 -2.71
CA PHE A 18 28.89 -1.52 -1.62
C PHE A 18 28.01 -0.27 -1.74
N ALA A 19 28.52 0.84 -2.27
CA ALA A 19 27.76 2.09 -2.40
C ALA A 19 26.71 2.01 -3.51
N ALA A 20 26.98 1.33 -4.61
CA ALA A 20 26.04 1.17 -5.71
C ALA A 20 24.83 0.32 -5.30
N SER A 21 25.06 -0.79 -4.59
CA SER A 21 24.00 -1.69 -4.13
C SER A 21 23.07 -1.04 -3.07
N ALA A 22 23.62 -0.20 -2.19
CA ALA A 22 22.83 0.52 -1.19
C ALA A 22 21.96 1.61 -1.85
N HIS A 23 22.51 2.34 -2.82
CA HIS A 23 21.77 3.39 -3.55
C HIS A 23 20.67 2.82 -4.44
N GLU A 24 20.91 1.69 -5.09
CA GLU A 24 19.92 0.98 -5.91
C GLU A 24 18.77 0.44 -5.05
N LYS A 25 19.07 -0.08 -3.86
CA LYS A 25 18.08 -0.55 -2.90
C LYS A 25 17.23 0.60 -2.33
N GLU A 26 17.84 1.73 -2.00
CA GLU A 26 17.14 2.92 -1.51
C GLU A 26 16.24 3.54 -2.60
N GLN A 27 16.67 3.55 -3.87
CA GLN A 27 15.85 3.99 -5.00
C GLN A 27 14.68 3.03 -5.26
N HIS A 28 14.89 1.72 -5.12
CA HIS A 28 13.84 0.72 -5.27
C HIS A 28 12.79 0.89 -4.17
N GLU A 29 13.20 1.07 -2.91
CA GLU A 29 12.28 1.30 -1.79
C GLU A 29 11.49 2.61 -1.95
N LYS A 30 12.12 3.69 -2.44
CA LYS A 30 11.43 4.95 -2.77
C LYS A 30 10.38 4.79 -3.87
N GLY A 31 10.62 3.91 -4.85
CA GLY A 31 9.67 3.60 -5.91
C GLY A 31 8.45 2.82 -5.42
N MET A 32 8.59 2.07 -4.31
CA MET A 32 7.49 1.29 -3.72
C MET A 32 6.50 2.16 -2.93
N PHE A 33 6.91 3.36 -2.50
CA PHE A 33 6.08 4.33 -1.80
C PHE A 33 6.13 5.67 -2.54
N SER A 34 5.07 5.99 -3.29
CA SER A 34 5.04 7.21 -4.13
C SER A 34 3.67 7.86 -4.16
N GLY A 35 3.65 9.20 -4.30
CA GLY A 35 2.43 10.00 -4.40
C GLY A 35 1.60 10.06 -3.11
N LEU A 36 2.19 9.70 -1.95
CA LEU A 36 1.48 9.63 -0.67
C LEU A 36 1.16 10.99 -0.05
N ASP A 37 1.74 12.05 -0.56
CA ASP A 37 1.48 13.45 -0.16
C ASP A 37 0.28 14.08 -0.89
N THR A 38 -0.25 13.40 -1.91
CA THR A 38 -1.38 13.89 -2.71
C THR A 38 -2.69 13.92 -1.91
N PRO A 39 -3.63 14.84 -2.25
CA PRO A 39 -4.95 14.83 -1.61
C PRO A 39 -5.69 13.50 -1.76
N ALA A 40 -5.59 12.82 -2.90
CA ALA A 40 -6.19 11.51 -3.13
C ALA A 40 -5.61 10.44 -2.19
N ALA A 41 -4.28 10.42 -2.01
CA ALA A 41 -3.63 9.49 -1.08
C ALA A 41 -4.08 9.68 0.37
N LYS A 42 -4.30 10.93 0.78
CA LYS A 42 -4.80 11.23 2.13
C LYS A 42 -6.17 10.62 2.39
N ILE A 43 -7.04 10.55 1.38
CA ILE A 43 -8.35 9.88 1.48
C ILE A 43 -8.16 8.37 1.70
N VAL A 44 -7.28 7.71 0.93
CA VAL A 44 -6.97 6.28 1.11
C VAL A 44 -6.42 6.00 2.49
N ILE A 45 -5.45 6.78 2.94
CA ILE A 45 -4.84 6.64 4.28
C ILE A 45 -5.87 6.86 5.38
N ALA A 46 -6.76 7.86 5.23
CA ALA A 46 -7.84 8.11 6.18
C ALA A 46 -8.87 6.96 6.20
N PHE A 47 -9.18 6.38 5.06
CA PHE A 47 -10.06 5.22 4.95
C PHE A 47 -9.47 4.00 5.67
N HIS A 48 -8.21 3.65 5.41
CA HIS A 48 -7.53 2.57 6.13
C HIS A 48 -7.49 2.83 7.64
N HIS A 49 -7.21 4.06 8.05
CA HIS A 49 -7.21 4.42 9.47
C HIS A 49 -8.59 4.23 10.09
N ALA A 50 -9.65 4.69 9.43
CA ALA A 50 -11.02 4.53 9.90
C ALA A 50 -11.42 3.05 10.03
N LEU A 51 -11.07 2.21 9.06
CA LEU A 51 -11.30 0.76 9.15
C LEU A 51 -10.55 0.13 10.33
N ASN A 52 -9.27 0.45 10.50
CA ASN A 52 -8.43 -0.09 11.59
C ASN A 52 -8.87 0.35 12.99
N THR A 53 -9.55 1.51 13.10
CA THR A 53 -10.00 2.06 14.38
C THR A 53 -11.49 1.84 14.65
N GLY A 54 -12.22 1.22 13.72
CA GLY A 54 -13.65 0.97 13.85
C GLY A 54 -14.51 2.23 13.67
N ASP A 55 -14.01 3.27 12.99
CA ASP A 55 -14.75 4.50 12.70
C ASP A 55 -15.61 4.36 11.44
N ASN A 56 -16.77 3.74 11.60
CA ASN A 56 -17.73 3.48 10.52
C ASN A 56 -18.21 4.78 9.83
N ILE A 57 -18.36 5.85 10.61
CA ILE A 57 -18.86 7.12 10.09
C ILE A 57 -17.84 7.70 9.11
N THR A 58 -16.59 7.82 9.55
CA THR A 58 -15.51 8.31 8.69
C THR A 58 -15.28 7.38 7.50
N ALA A 59 -15.16 6.06 7.70
CA ALA A 59 -14.97 5.11 6.62
C ALA A 59 -16.02 5.26 5.52
N LYS A 60 -17.31 5.26 5.90
CA LYS A 60 -18.42 5.44 4.96
C LYS A 60 -18.36 6.80 4.26
N SER A 61 -18.04 7.87 4.97
CA SER A 61 -18.03 9.24 4.42
C SER A 61 -16.98 9.46 3.33
N LEU A 62 -15.92 8.65 3.30
CA LEU A 62 -14.86 8.71 2.31
C LEU A 62 -15.19 7.96 1.00
N LEU A 63 -16.25 7.16 1.01
CA LEU A 63 -16.76 6.44 -0.16
C LEU A 63 -17.70 7.33 -0.98
N ALA A 64 -17.73 7.14 -2.30
CA ALA A 64 -18.80 7.64 -3.14
C ALA A 64 -20.07 6.82 -2.87
N ASP A 65 -21.25 7.41 -2.99
CA ASP A 65 -22.52 6.73 -2.73
C ASP A 65 -22.68 5.46 -3.57
N ASP A 66 -22.23 5.51 -4.83
CA ASP A 66 -22.25 4.43 -5.82
C ASP A 66 -20.87 3.73 -5.96
N VAL A 67 -20.11 3.64 -4.87
CA VAL A 67 -18.85 2.87 -4.83
C VAL A 67 -19.11 1.42 -5.19
N THR A 68 -18.13 0.79 -5.85
CA THR A 68 -18.15 -0.67 -6.05
C THR A 68 -16.96 -1.30 -5.33
N ILE A 69 -17.21 -2.34 -4.53
CA ILE A 69 -16.18 -3.05 -3.77
C ILE A 69 -16.23 -4.53 -4.16
N TYR A 70 -15.09 -5.06 -4.59
CA TYR A 70 -14.91 -6.45 -4.97
C TYR A 70 -13.96 -7.13 -3.99
N GLU A 71 -14.44 -8.17 -3.32
CA GLU A 71 -13.66 -8.94 -2.36
C GLU A 71 -14.21 -10.36 -2.23
N GLY A 72 -13.31 -11.38 -2.18
CA GLY A 72 -13.66 -12.75 -1.87
C GLY A 72 -14.70 -13.40 -2.79
N GLY A 73 -14.89 -12.89 -4.01
CA GLY A 73 -15.91 -13.31 -4.96
C GLY A 73 -17.27 -12.61 -4.76
N GLY A 74 -17.39 -11.73 -3.75
CA GLY A 74 -18.52 -10.86 -3.50
C GLY A 74 -18.38 -9.48 -4.15
N VAL A 75 -19.48 -8.73 -4.17
CA VAL A 75 -19.52 -7.37 -4.69
C VAL A 75 -20.55 -6.56 -3.93
N GLU A 76 -20.14 -5.41 -3.36
CA GLU A 76 -21.03 -4.34 -2.93
C GLU A 76 -21.07 -3.23 -3.98
N ARG A 77 -22.26 -2.63 -4.16
CA ARG A 77 -22.53 -1.63 -5.20
C ARG A 77 -22.91 -0.25 -4.67
N SER A 78 -22.79 -0.05 -3.37
CA SER A 78 -22.97 1.26 -2.74
C SER A 78 -22.25 1.33 -1.39
N ALA A 79 -21.98 2.56 -0.93
CA ALA A 79 -21.46 2.82 0.41
C ALA A 79 -22.42 2.31 1.51
N ASP A 80 -23.73 2.40 1.27
CA ASP A 80 -24.78 1.88 2.19
C ASP A 80 -24.74 0.36 2.29
N GLU A 81 -24.62 -0.35 1.15
CA GLU A 81 -24.53 -1.80 1.10
C GLU A 81 -23.30 -2.30 1.86
N TYR A 82 -22.12 -1.73 1.59
CA TYR A 82 -20.89 -2.07 2.31
C TYR A 82 -21.00 -1.80 3.82
N ALA A 83 -21.54 -0.63 4.21
CA ALA A 83 -21.69 -0.26 5.62
C ALA A 83 -22.64 -1.19 6.39
N GLN A 84 -23.65 -1.76 5.71
CA GLN A 84 -24.61 -2.68 6.33
C GLN A 84 -24.15 -4.13 6.35
N HIS A 85 -23.27 -4.53 5.44
CA HIS A 85 -22.85 -5.95 5.28
C HIS A 85 -21.43 -6.21 5.80
N HIS A 86 -20.38 -5.76 5.07
CA HIS A 86 -19.01 -6.20 5.32
C HIS A 86 -18.18 -5.27 6.19
N MET A 87 -18.45 -3.96 6.20
CA MET A 87 -17.60 -2.98 6.88
C MET A 87 -17.28 -3.34 8.34
N ASN A 88 -18.27 -3.81 9.11
CA ASN A 88 -18.05 -4.18 10.50
C ASN A 88 -17.18 -5.44 10.66
N SER A 89 -17.33 -6.42 9.77
CA SER A 89 -16.51 -7.63 9.78
C SER A 89 -15.08 -7.35 9.35
N ASP A 90 -14.88 -6.43 8.42
CA ASP A 90 -13.56 -5.98 8.01
C ASP A 90 -12.84 -5.24 9.15
N MET A 91 -13.55 -4.36 9.85
CA MET A 91 -13.02 -3.69 11.05
C MET A 91 -12.66 -4.67 12.15
N GLU A 92 -13.52 -5.67 12.44
CA GLU A 92 -13.22 -6.76 13.38
C GLU A 92 -11.96 -7.52 12.96
N TYR A 93 -11.85 -7.89 11.69
CA TYR A 93 -10.70 -8.57 11.13
C TYR A 93 -9.43 -7.73 11.27
N LEU A 94 -9.43 -6.49 10.79
CA LEU A 94 -8.28 -5.59 10.80
C LEU A 94 -7.80 -5.25 12.21
N SER A 95 -8.71 -5.22 13.21
CA SER A 95 -8.33 -5.01 14.62
C SER A 95 -7.58 -6.19 15.23
N SER A 96 -7.68 -7.38 14.65
CA SER A 96 -7.10 -8.62 15.14
C SER A 96 -5.79 -9.03 14.47
N VAL A 97 -5.42 -8.37 13.37
CA VAL A 97 -4.20 -8.65 12.61
C VAL A 97 -3.31 -7.42 12.50
N THR A 98 -2.03 -7.64 12.23
CA THR A 98 -1.11 -6.59 11.81
C THR A 98 -1.10 -6.52 10.30
N ASN A 99 -1.31 -5.31 9.76
CA ASN A 99 -1.33 -5.05 8.33
C ASN A 99 -0.18 -4.10 7.97
N LYS A 100 0.95 -4.65 7.53
CA LYS A 100 2.16 -3.90 7.21
C LYS A 100 2.22 -3.59 5.72
N ALA A 101 2.19 -2.31 5.34
CA ALA A 101 2.39 -1.91 3.95
C ALA A 101 3.81 -2.30 3.47
N LEU A 102 3.87 -3.05 2.37
CA LEU A 102 5.08 -3.40 1.62
C LEU A 102 5.25 -2.47 0.42
N GLU A 103 4.14 -1.97 -0.12
CA GLU A 103 4.08 -1.08 -1.26
C GLU A 103 2.81 -0.24 -1.21
N HIS A 104 2.91 1.04 -1.55
CA HIS A 104 1.76 1.92 -1.72
C HIS A 104 2.10 3.03 -2.71
N GLN A 105 1.46 3.01 -3.85
CA GLN A 105 1.66 3.98 -4.92
C GLN A 105 0.34 4.66 -5.26
N VAL A 106 0.33 5.99 -5.31
CA VAL A 106 -0.84 6.77 -5.72
C VAL A 106 -0.49 7.63 -6.93
N LYS A 107 -1.24 7.44 -8.01
CA LYS A 107 -1.09 8.19 -9.24
C LYS A 107 -2.34 9.01 -9.54
N VAL A 108 -2.19 10.33 -9.58
CA VAL A 108 -3.28 11.25 -9.94
C VAL A 108 -3.28 11.48 -11.45
N LEU A 109 -4.44 11.33 -12.07
CA LEU A 109 -4.70 11.44 -13.51
C LEU A 109 -5.89 12.39 -13.75
N GLY A 110 -5.63 13.69 -13.69
CA GLY A 110 -6.70 14.70 -13.76
C GLY A 110 -7.62 14.63 -12.54
N ASN A 111 -8.89 14.37 -12.75
CA ASN A 111 -9.90 14.21 -11.69
C ASN A 111 -10.05 12.77 -11.19
N THR A 112 -9.18 11.87 -11.61
CA THR A 112 -9.16 10.47 -11.15
C THR A 112 -7.81 10.17 -10.51
N ALA A 113 -7.79 9.29 -9.52
CA ALA A 113 -6.55 8.74 -8.98
C ALA A 113 -6.65 7.22 -8.84
N ILE A 114 -5.51 6.56 -8.96
CA ILE A 114 -5.37 5.13 -8.72
C ILE A 114 -4.39 4.95 -7.57
N SER A 115 -4.81 4.25 -6.54
CA SER A 115 -3.97 3.75 -5.45
C SER A 115 -3.79 2.25 -5.62
N ALA A 116 -2.55 1.80 -5.63
CA ALA A 116 -2.20 0.38 -5.64
C ALA A 116 -1.33 0.08 -4.42
N SER A 117 -1.72 -0.91 -3.65
CA SER A 117 -1.05 -1.27 -2.40
C SER A 117 -0.85 -2.78 -2.28
N ARG A 118 0.19 -3.15 -1.55
CA ARG A 118 0.48 -4.52 -1.15
C ARG A 118 0.84 -4.54 0.33
N PHE A 119 0.25 -5.47 1.06
CA PHE A 119 0.42 -5.57 2.50
C PHE A 119 0.89 -6.97 2.89
N LEU A 120 1.64 -7.06 3.99
CA LEU A 120 1.87 -8.30 4.72
C LEU A 120 0.92 -8.34 5.90
N VAL A 121 0.07 -9.36 5.92
CA VAL A 121 -0.94 -9.59 6.97
C VAL A 121 -0.44 -10.70 7.88
N ASN A 122 -0.34 -10.41 9.19
CA ASN A 122 0.03 -11.41 10.20
C ASN A 122 -0.86 -11.27 11.43
N GLY A 123 -1.27 -12.39 12.01
CA GLY A 123 -2.04 -12.40 13.26
C GLY A 123 -2.89 -13.64 13.43
N MET A 124 -3.82 -13.55 14.38
CA MET A 124 -4.79 -14.62 14.67
C MET A 124 -6.19 -14.05 14.50
N PHE A 125 -7.04 -14.70 13.71
CA PHE A 125 -8.44 -14.34 13.57
C PHE A 125 -9.32 -15.58 13.70
N LYS A 126 -10.25 -15.55 14.65
CA LYS A 126 -11.18 -16.66 14.96
C LYS A 126 -10.47 -18.01 15.17
N GLY A 127 -9.27 -17.97 15.78
CA GLY A 127 -8.48 -19.16 16.08
C GLY A 127 -7.63 -19.69 14.92
N GLU A 128 -7.62 -19.00 13.79
CA GLU A 128 -6.78 -19.35 12.63
C GLU A 128 -5.65 -18.35 12.46
N GLU A 129 -4.46 -18.87 12.19
CA GLU A 129 -3.30 -18.03 11.84
C GLU A 129 -3.47 -17.39 10.46
N ARG A 130 -3.12 -16.12 10.39
CA ARG A 130 -3.08 -15.32 9.15
C ARG A 130 -1.63 -14.93 8.89
N ASP A 131 -1.08 -15.39 7.76
CA ASP A 131 0.27 -15.05 7.28
C ASP A 131 0.26 -15.11 5.76
N TYR A 132 -0.07 -13.96 5.14
CA TYR A 132 -0.18 -13.86 3.68
C TYR A 132 0.03 -12.42 3.21
N GLN A 133 0.19 -12.25 1.90
CA GLN A 133 0.21 -10.94 1.28
C GLN A 133 -1.13 -10.66 0.63
N SER A 134 -1.68 -9.48 0.91
CA SER A 134 -2.87 -8.96 0.23
C SER A 134 -2.51 -7.84 -0.74
N MET A 135 -3.32 -7.68 -1.76
CA MET A 135 -3.24 -6.60 -2.73
C MET A 135 -4.53 -5.80 -2.74
N GLU A 136 -4.37 -4.51 -2.99
CA GLU A 136 -5.48 -3.58 -3.04
C GLU A 136 -5.32 -2.66 -4.24
N THR A 137 -6.42 -2.42 -4.94
CA THR A 137 -6.54 -1.33 -5.90
C THR A 137 -7.73 -0.46 -5.53
N ILE A 138 -7.48 0.83 -5.32
CA ILE A 138 -8.52 1.83 -5.08
C ILE A 138 -8.51 2.84 -6.23
N VAL A 139 -9.69 3.09 -6.80
CA VAL A 139 -9.90 4.21 -7.75
C VAL A 139 -10.66 5.30 -7.03
N LEU A 140 -10.14 6.52 -7.12
CA LEU A 140 -10.77 7.71 -6.56
C LEU A 140 -11.19 8.67 -7.68
N ILE A 141 -12.22 9.45 -7.40
CA ILE A 141 -12.69 10.52 -8.29
C ILE A 141 -12.77 11.84 -7.50
N ASN A 142 -12.38 12.91 -8.17
CA ASN A 142 -12.51 14.27 -7.66
C ASN A 142 -13.72 14.94 -8.30
N THR A 143 -14.63 15.41 -7.49
CA THR A 143 -15.76 16.21 -7.91
C THR A 143 -15.73 17.53 -7.13
N GLU A 144 -15.59 18.65 -7.84
CA GLU A 144 -15.59 19.98 -7.25
C GLU A 144 -14.54 20.19 -6.11
N GLY A 145 -13.42 19.48 -6.19
CA GLY A 145 -12.33 19.55 -5.21
C GLY A 145 -12.41 18.49 -4.10
N GLU A 146 -13.48 17.74 -4.02
CA GLU A 146 -13.65 16.65 -3.07
C GLU A 146 -13.28 15.30 -3.69
N TRP A 147 -12.35 14.58 -3.06
CA TRP A 147 -11.96 13.23 -3.46
C TRP A 147 -12.80 12.19 -2.72
N LYS A 148 -13.38 11.23 -3.46
CA LYS A 148 -14.10 10.08 -2.93
C LYS A 148 -13.57 8.78 -3.53
N ILE A 149 -13.62 7.71 -2.77
CA ILE A 149 -13.32 6.36 -3.24
C ILE A 149 -14.50 5.86 -4.08
N LYS A 150 -14.22 5.51 -5.34
CA LYS A 150 -15.21 5.08 -6.32
C LYS A 150 -15.21 3.59 -6.59
N HIS A 151 -14.06 2.95 -6.40
CA HIS A 151 -13.90 1.51 -6.59
C HIS A 151 -12.82 0.98 -5.67
N ILE A 152 -13.04 -0.21 -5.12
CA ILE A 152 -12.05 -0.97 -4.36
C ILE A 152 -12.04 -2.40 -4.88
N HIS A 153 -10.85 -2.98 -5.02
CA HIS A 153 -10.66 -4.41 -5.23
C HIS A 153 -9.59 -4.92 -4.26
N TRP A 154 -9.99 -5.86 -3.40
CA TRP A 154 -9.11 -6.59 -2.50
C TRP A 154 -8.92 -8.02 -2.99
N SER A 155 -7.68 -8.51 -2.90
CA SER A 155 -7.31 -9.89 -3.24
C SER A 155 -6.14 -10.39 -2.38
N ASN A 156 -6.07 -11.70 -2.19
CA ASN A 156 -5.03 -12.43 -1.47
C ASN A 156 -4.77 -13.79 -2.12
#